data_51aeb66601736eb5b7036a5854296f27
#
_entry.id   51aeb66601736eb5b7036a5854296f27
#
_cell.length_a   1.000
_cell.length_b   1.000
_cell.length_c   1.000
_cell.angle_alpha   90.00
_cell.angle_beta   90.00
_cell.angle_gamma   90.00
#
_symmetry.space_group_name_H-M   'P 1'
#
loop_
_entity.id
_entity.type
_entity.pdbx_description
1 polymer ?
#
loop_
_entity_poly.entity_id
_entity_poly.type
_entity_poly.pdbx_seq_one_letter_code
_entity_poly.pdbx_strand_id
1 'polypeptide(L)'
;MSTTASPATTESLQVLGLVGNPAPSSRTARVTQHVVALVRDALGPTGTAGDIVELADHGGDPSVQVAVGDAHVLVVATPAYKGSYTGLLKLFLDTLAGDGLRETVVVPVVTAGSPVHATMTDLHLRWVLGELGGSLPVPSVVLTERDLKAREDVADAVGGWRDAHLAGVVAAVQAVASSRSTTRSANDQALAGTTSR
;
A
#
# COMPACT_ATOMS: atom_id res chain seq x y z
N MET A 1 -39.06 22.11 14.19
CA MET A 1 -38.62 21.19 13.13
C MET A 1 -37.16 20.90 13.36
N SER A 2 -36.84 19.79 14.02
CA SER A 2 -35.45 19.38 14.30
C SER A 2 -34.93 18.61 13.11
N THR A 3 -33.98 19.20 12.40
CA THR A 3 -33.24 18.54 11.33
C THR A 3 -32.23 17.59 11.98
N THR A 4 -32.56 16.32 12.04
CA THR A 4 -31.62 15.26 12.44
C THR A 4 -30.58 15.15 11.34
N ALA A 5 -29.39 15.66 11.60
CA ALA A 5 -28.24 15.38 10.73
C ALA A 5 -28.00 13.87 10.73
N SER A 6 -28.07 13.26 9.56
CA SER A 6 -27.69 11.86 9.35
C SER A 6 -26.22 11.70 9.76
N PRO A 7 -25.83 10.69 10.53
CA PRO A 7 -24.43 10.47 10.84
C PRO A 7 -23.67 10.27 9.54
N ALA A 8 -22.63 11.05 9.32
CA ALA A 8 -21.70 10.87 8.21
C ALA A 8 -21.18 9.43 8.28
N THR A 9 -21.45 8.63 7.27
CA THR A 9 -20.91 7.28 7.14
C THR A 9 -19.40 7.43 7.06
N THR A 10 -18.70 7.09 8.12
CA THR A 10 -17.23 7.12 8.12
C THR A 10 -16.76 6.09 7.09
N GLU A 11 -16.13 6.56 6.02
CA GLU A 11 -15.61 5.71 4.95
C GLU A 11 -14.57 4.75 5.52
N SER A 12 -14.69 3.46 5.19
CA SER A 12 -13.75 2.44 5.61
C SER A 12 -12.47 2.54 4.75
N LEU A 13 -11.33 2.71 5.41
CA LEU A 13 -10.02 2.86 4.75
C LEU A 13 -9.34 1.50 4.62
N GLN A 14 -9.35 0.94 3.41
CA GLN A 14 -8.82 -0.38 3.13
C GLN A 14 -7.29 -0.37 3.01
N VAL A 15 -6.62 -1.24 3.78
CA VAL A 15 -5.18 -1.47 3.73
C VAL A 15 -4.90 -2.84 3.13
N LEU A 16 -4.29 -2.89 1.95
CA LEU A 16 -3.97 -4.10 1.20
C LEU A 16 -2.46 -4.37 1.19
N GLY A 17 -2.06 -5.62 1.34
CA GLY A 17 -0.68 -6.07 1.14
C GLY A 17 -0.50 -6.77 -0.20
N LEU A 18 0.50 -6.38 -0.99
CA LEU A 18 0.88 -7.00 -2.26
C LEU A 18 2.31 -7.51 -2.17
N VAL A 19 2.49 -8.82 -2.26
CA VAL A 19 3.80 -9.48 -2.09
C VAL A 19 4.30 -10.03 -3.42
N GLY A 20 5.36 -9.42 -3.96
CA GLY A 20 6.02 -9.85 -5.19
C GLY A 20 7.16 -10.84 -4.97
N ASN A 21 7.07 -11.74 -3.99
CA ASN A 21 8.06 -12.79 -3.78
C ASN A 21 7.61 -14.07 -4.49
N PRO A 22 8.47 -14.72 -5.34
CA PRO A 22 8.13 -15.99 -5.96
C PRO A 22 7.96 -17.15 -4.99
N ALA A 23 8.52 -17.06 -3.77
CA ALA A 23 8.34 -18.07 -2.73
C ALA A 23 7.18 -17.64 -1.81
N PRO A 24 6.09 -18.43 -1.72
CA PRO A 24 4.99 -18.14 -0.82
C PRO A 24 5.42 -18.26 0.66
N SER A 25 4.65 -17.65 1.55
CA SER A 25 4.89 -17.64 3.01
C SER A 25 6.31 -17.15 3.39
N SER A 26 6.88 -16.28 2.58
CA SER A 26 8.25 -15.79 2.69
C SER A 26 8.46 -14.84 3.88
N ARG A 27 9.73 -14.54 4.18
CA ARG A 27 10.04 -13.47 5.13
C ARG A 27 9.48 -12.12 4.68
N THR A 28 9.51 -11.84 3.38
CA THR A 28 8.88 -10.65 2.79
C THR A 28 7.38 -10.60 3.10
N ALA A 29 6.66 -11.71 2.93
CA ALA A 29 5.23 -11.80 3.26
C ALA A 29 4.97 -11.50 4.75
N ARG A 30 5.77 -12.07 5.66
CA ARG A 30 5.63 -11.80 7.12
C ARG A 30 5.87 -10.32 7.47
N VAL A 31 6.85 -9.68 6.86
CA VAL A 31 7.08 -8.23 7.04
C VAL A 31 5.87 -7.45 6.52
N THR A 32 5.34 -7.81 5.36
CA THR A 32 4.16 -7.17 4.77
C THR A 32 2.94 -7.28 5.69
N GLN A 33 2.66 -8.48 6.21
CA GLN A 33 1.56 -8.70 7.18
C GLN A 33 1.68 -7.80 8.40
N HIS A 34 2.90 -7.67 8.94
CA HIS A 34 3.14 -6.82 10.09
C HIS A 34 2.94 -5.33 9.77
N VAL A 35 3.45 -4.84 8.63
CA VAL A 35 3.28 -3.44 8.21
C VAL A 35 1.81 -3.12 7.92
N VAL A 36 1.07 -4.01 7.26
CA VAL A 36 -0.38 -3.87 7.04
C VAL A 36 -1.12 -3.74 8.38
N ALA A 37 -0.81 -4.61 9.34
CA ALA A 37 -1.42 -4.55 10.67
C ALA A 37 -1.11 -3.23 11.39
N LEU A 38 0.16 -2.76 11.36
CA LEU A 38 0.56 -1.48 11.94
C LEU A 38 -0.21 -0.29 11.35
N VAL A 39 -0.33 -0.24 10.02
CA VAL A 39 -1.03 0.86 9.35
C VAL A 39 -2.52 0.82 9.67
N ARG A 40 -3.17 -0.35 9.59
CA ARG A 40 -4.57 -0.54 9.95
C ARG A 40 -4.85 -0.08 11.37
N ASP A 41 -4.05 -0.53 12.35
CA ASP A 41 -4.25 -0.21 13.76
C ASP A 41 -4.05 1.30 14.02
N ALA A 42 -3.12 1.94 13.31
CA ALA A 42 -2.89 3.37 13.40
C ALA A 42 -4.03 4.21 12.79
N LEU A 43 -4.77 3.68 11.80
CA LEU A 43 -5.97 4.31 11.26
C LEU A 43 -7.18 4.18 12.19
N GLY A 44 -7.08 3.38 13.25
CA GLY A 44 -8.14 3.21 14.26
C GLY A 44 -9.42 2.60 13.67
N PRO A 45 -10.61 3.05 14.13
CA PRO A 45 -11.89 2.43 13.73
C PRO A 45 -12.21 2.52 12.22
N THR A 46 -11.54 3.40 11.48
CA THR A 46 -11.70 3.53 10.02
C THR A 46 -10.84 2.56 9.24
N GLY A 47 -9.77 2.04 9.85
CA GLY A 47 -8.85 1.12 9.19
C GLY A 47 -9.43 -0.29 9.09
N THR A 48 -9.57 -0.80 7.88
CA THR A 48 -9.88 -2.22 7.62
C THR A 48 -8.69 -2.89 6.95
N ALA A 49 -8.31 -4.07 7.45
CA ALA A 49 -7.34 -4.89 6.75
C ALA A 49 -8.02 -5.51 5.54
N GLY A 50 -7.45 -5.29 4.37
CA GLY A 50 -7.63 -6.12 3.20
C GLY A 50 -6.76 -7.38 3.32
N ASP A 51 -6.84 -8.22 2.30
CA ASP A 51 -6.04 -9.43 2.22
C ASP A 51 -4.55 -9.13 2.01
N ILE A 52 -3.72 -10.10 2.34
CA ILE A 52 -2.34 -10.14 1.88
C ILE A 52 -2.32 -10.98 0.60
N VAL A 53 -2.12 -10.33 -0.52
CA VAL A 53 -2.04 -11.00 -1.83
C VAL A 53 -0.60 -11.38 -2.11
N GLU A 54 -0.31 -12.67 -2.15
CA GLU A 54 0.97 -13.20 -2.62
C GLU A 54 0.87 -13.48 -4.13
N LEU A 55 1.59 -12.73 -4.95
CA LEU A 55 1.54 -12.87 -6.42
C LEU A 55 2.02 -14.23 -6.91
N ALA A 56 2.76 -14.97 -6.10
CA ALA A 56 3.15 -16.35 -6.40
C ALA A 56 1.94 -17.27 -6.59
N ASP A 57 0.86 -17.01 -5.85
CA ASP A 57 -0.36 -17.83 -5.86
C ASP A 57 -1.48 -17.21 -6.70
N HIS A 58 -1.48 -15.87 -6.86
CA HIS A 58 -2.61 -15.11 -7.43
C HIS A 58 -2.24 -14.19 -8.60
N GLY A 59 -1.00 -14.23 -9.09
CA GLY A 59 -0.47 -13.23 -10.04
C GLY A 59 -1.19 -13.12 -11.39
N GLY A 60 -2.06 -14.07 -11.71
CA GLY A 60 -2.89 -14.04 -12.94
C GLY A 60 -4.38 -13.75 -12.70
N ASP A 61 -4.79 -13.51 -11.44
CA ASP A 61 -6.20 -13.28 -11.11
C ASP A 61 -6.57 -11.80 -11.31
N PRO A 62 -7.52 -11.48 -12.22
CA PRO A 62 -7.98 -10.10 -12.44
C PRO A 62 -8.57 -9.44 -11.18
N SER A 63 -9.07 -10.19 -10.21
CA SER A 63 -9.60 -9.65 -8.97
C SER A 63 -8.54 -8.94 -8.14
N VAL A 64 -7.27 -9.31 -8.28
CA VAL A 64 -6.15 -8.65 -7.61
C VAL A 64 -5.97 -7.23 -8.12
N GLN A 65 -6.14 -6.98 -9.41
CA GLN A 65 -6.06 -5.63 -9.99
C GLN A 65 -7.17 -4.74 -9.44
N VAL A 66 -8.39 -5.28 -9.31
CA VAL A 66 -9.54 -4.57 -8.72
C VAL A 66 -9.24 -4.24 -7.26
N ALA A 67 -8.79 -5.21 -6.47
CA ALA A 67 -8.47 -5.01 -5.06
C ALA A 67 -7.36 -3.95 -4.85
N VAL A 68 -6.36 -3.94 -5.73
CA VAL A 68 -5.28 -2.92 -5.72
C VAL A 68 -5.83 -1.53 -6.06
N GLY A 69 -6.72 -1.41 -7.05
CA GLY A 69 -7.35 -0.15 -7.44
C GLY A 69 -8.28 0.43 -6.35
N ASP A 70 -8.93 -0.44 -5.58
CA ASP A 70 -9.84 -0.05 -4.49
C ASP A 70 -9.11 0.30 -3.19
N ALA A 71 -7.85 -0.10 -3.03
CA ALA A 71 -7.09 0.11 -1.81
C ALA A 71 -6.82 1.60 -1.54
N HIS A 72 -7.00 2.04 -0.30
CA HIS A 72 -6.61 3.38 0.17
C HIS A 72 -5.13 3.41 0.55
N VAL A 73 -4.63 2.28 1.08
CA VAL A 73 -3.22 2.05 1.35
C VAL A 73 -2.80 0.74 0.72
N LEU A 74 -1.71 0.77 -0.05
CA LEU A 74 -1.11 -0.40 -0.66
C LEU A 74 0.30 -0.60 -0.11
N VAL A 75 0.52 -1.68 0.64
CA VAL A 75 1.84 -2.11 1.09
C VAL A 75 2.42 -3.02 0.02
N VAL A 76 3.37 -2.51 -0.78
CA VAL A 76 3.99 -3.25 -1.89
C VAL A 76 5.34 -3.81 -1.47
N ALA A 77 5.47 -5.13 -1.44
CA ALA A 77 6.64 -5.80 -0.91
C ALA A 77 7.37 -6.66 -1.94
N THR A 78 8.69 -6.60 -1.92
CA THR A 78 9.57 -7.39 -2.79
C THR A 78 10.88 -7.79 -2.11
N PRO A 79 11.42 -8.98 -2.38
CA PRO A 79 12.83 -9.23 -2.13
C PRO A 79 13.69 -8.59 -3.24
N ALA A 80 14.94 -8.29 -2.92
CA ALA A 80 15.92 -7.85 -3.92
C ALA A 80 16.47 -9.05 -4.69
N TYR A 81 16.20 -9.12 -5.99
CA TYR A 81 16.77 -10.11 -6.91
C TYR A 81 17.62 -9.40 -7.95
N LYS A 82 18.92 -9.74 -7.99
CA LYS A 82 19.87 -9.12 -8.94
C LYS A 82 19.91 -7.58 -8.88
N GLY A 83 19.73 -7.01 -7.68
CA GLY A 83 19.78 -5.56 -7.47
C GLY A 83 18.50 -4.80 -7.86
N SER A 84 17.39 -5.51 -8.06
CA SER A 84 16.09 -4.90 -8.35
C SER A 84 14.96 -5.69 -7.68
N TYR A 85 13.73 -5.19 -7.77
CA TYR A 85 12.54 -5.95 -7.40
C TYR A 85 12.32 -7.12 -8.38
N THR A 86 11.50 -8.08 -7.98
CA THR A 86 11.31 -9.32 -8.75
C THR A 86 10.59 -9.09 -10.08
N GLY A 87 10.90 -9.92 -11.07
CA GLY A 87 10.16 -9.96 -12.33
C GLY A 87 8.69 -10.28 -12.15
N LEU A 88 8.34 -11.09 -11.13
CA LEU A 88 6.95 -11.40 -10.78
C LEU A 88 6.17 -10.12 -10.41
N LEU A 89 6.75 -9.27 -9.55
CA LEU A 89 6.14 -7.99 -9.21
C LEU A 89 6.03 -7.08 -10.43
N LYS A 90 7.10 -7.02 -11.26
CA LYS A 90 7.07 -6.18 -12.47
C LYS A 90 5.98 -6.59 -13.44
N LEU A 91 5.83 -7.89 -13.70
CA LEU A 91 4.77 -8.41 -14.57
C LEU A 91 3.37 -7.97 -14.09
N PHE A 92 3.12 -8.00 -12.79
CA PHE A 92 1.86 -7.53 -12.23
C PHE A 92 1.70 -6.01 -12.38
N LEU A 93 2.71 -5.22 -12.00
CA LEU A 93 2.65 -3.75 -12.07
C LEU A 93 2.43 -3.26 -13.50
N ASP A 94 2.94 -3.97 -14.51
CA ASP A 94 2.73 -3.65 -15.94
C ASP A 94 1.29 -3.89 -16.41
N THR A 95 0.47 -4.58 -15.64
CA THR A 95 -0.96 -4.76 -15.95
C THR A 95 -1.84 -3.62 -15.44
N LEU A 96 -1.31 -2.77 -14.56
CA LEU A 96 -2.05 -1.62 -14.04
C LEU A 96 -2.08 -0.49 -15.06
N ALA A 97 -3.17 0.29 -15.08
CA ALA A 97 -3.24 1.50 -15.86
C ALA A 97 -2.16 2.52 -15.44
N GLY A 98 -1.77 3.45 -16.31
CA GLY A 98 -0.69 4.40 -16.03
C GLY A 98 -0.92 5.33 -14.83
N ASP A 99 -2.16 5.44 -14.36
CA ASP A 99 -2.53 6.15 -13.14
C ASP A 99 -3.30 5.25 -12.15
N GLY A 100 -3.09 3.96 -12.23
CA GLY A 100 -3.81 2.93 -11.46
C GLY A 100 -3.63 3.01 -9.94
N LEU A 101 -2.65 3.80 -9.46
CA LEU A 101 -2.42 4.05 -8.02
C LEU A 101 -2.65 5.53 -7.64
N ARG A 102 -3.31 6.32 -8.51
CA ARG A 102 -3.47 7.78 -8.32
C ARG A 102 -4.03 8.13 -6.97
N GLU A 103 -4.90 7.62 -6.40
CA GLU A 103 -5.48 7.98 -5.10
C GLU A 103 -5.10 6.99 -3.99
N THR A 104 -3.95 6.35 -4.14
CA THR A 104 -3.47 5.32 -3.22
C THR A 104 -2.21 5.81 -2.51
N VAL A 105 -2.19 5.70 -1.19
CA VAL A 105 -0.97 5.85 -0.41
C VAL A 105 -0.20 4.54 -0.48
N VAL A 106 1.05 4.59 -0.94
CA VAL A 106 1.87 3.39 -1.13
C VAL A 106 3.01 3.35 -0.11
N VAL A 107 3.13 2.22 0.57
CA VAL A 107 4.22 1.92 1.51
C VAL A 107 5.08 0.80 0.93
N PRO A 108 6.23 1.10 0.32
CA PRO A 108 7.09 0.06 -0.21
C PRO A 108 7.81 -0.70 0.91
N VAL A 109 7.97 -2.01 0.73
CA VAL A 109 8.72 -2.89 1.61
C VAL A 109 9.77 -3.64 0.79
N VAL A 110 11.04 -3.51 1.18
CA VAL A 110 12.16 -4.18 0.51
C VAL A 110 12.90 -5.07 1.49
N THR A 111 13.09 -6.34 1.13
CA THR A 111 13.97 -7.26 1.84
C THR A 111 15.17 -7.64 0.96
N ALA A 112 16.39 -7.60 1.50
CA ALA A 112 17.60 -7.84 0.69
C ALA A 112 18.71 -8.55 1.47
N GLY A 113 19.60 -9.23 0.74
CA GLY A 113 20.79 -9.84 1.34
C GLY A 113 21.86 -8.83 1.74
N SER A 114 21.89 -7.64 1.13
CA SER A 114 22.88 -6.60 1.41
C SER A 114 22.30 -5.19 1.33
N PRO A 115 22.92 -4.20 2.03
CA PRO A 115 22.44 -2.80 1.99
C PRO A 115 22.45 -2.20 0.57
N VAL A 116 23.47 -2.52 -0.26
CA VAL A 116 23.56 -2.01 -1.64
C VAL A 116 22.39 -2.48 -2.48
N HIS A 117 22.07 -3.78 -2.44
CA HIS A 117 20.91 -4.33 -3.16
C HIS A 117 19.59 -3.78 -2.61
N ALA A 118 19.52 -3.55 -1.30
CA ALA A 118 18.34 -2.94 -0.69
C ALA A 118 18.08 -1.54 -1.25
N THR A 119 19.12 -0.68 -1.26
CA THR A 119 19.01 0.69 -1.78
C THR A 119 18.66 0.71 -3.28
N MET A 120 19.31 -0.11 -4.10
CA MET A 120 19.03 -0.18 -5.53
C MET A 120 17.58 -0.62 -5.80
N THR A 121 17.13 -1.67 -5.09
CA THR A 121 15.76 -2.18 -5.23
C THR A 121 14.73 -1.15 -4.79
N ASP A 122 14.97 -0.45 -3.69
CA ASP A 122 14.09 0.62 -3.20
C ASP A 122 13.95 1.74 -4.23
N LEU A 123 15.05 2.24 -4.78
CA LEU A 123 15.03 3.28 -5.81
C LEU A 123 14.22 2.86 -7.03
N HIS A 124 14.45 1.65 -7.55
CA HIS A 124 13.74 1.14 -8.72
C HIS A 124 12.25 0.95 -8.43
N LEU A 125 11.90 0.39 -7.28
CA LEU A 125 10.51 0.17 -6.90
C LEU A 125 9.74 1.49 -6.74
N ARG A 126 10.31 2.43 -5.99
CA ARG A 126 9.68 3.75 -5.76
C ARG A 126 9.45 4.51 -7.06
N TRP A 127 10.39 4.43 -8.01
CA TRP A 127 10.24 5.04 -9.33
C TRP A 127 8.99 4.52 -10.06
N VAL A 128 8.86 3.21 -10.16
CA VAL A 128 7.71 2.59 -10.86
C VAL A 128 6.38 2.87 -10.15
N LEU A 129 6.36 2.81 -8.81
CA LEU A 129 5.15 3.12 -8.05
C LEU A 129 4.72 4.59 -8.19
N GLY A 130 5.69 5.50 -8.28
CA GLY A 130 5.43 6.92 -8.58
C GLY A 130 4.92 7.13 -10.00
N GLU A 131 5.45 6.41 -11.00
CA GLU A 131 4.96 6.44 -12.40
C GLU A 131 3.51 5.98 -12.51
N LEU A 132 3.10 5.02 -11.69
CA LEU A 132 1.71 4.57 -11.57
C LEU A 132 0.80 5.54 -10.81
N GLY A 133 1.30 6.70 -10.41
CA GLY A 133 0.55 7.74 -9.69
C GLY A 133 0.46 7.54 -8.17
N GLY A 134 1.12 6.54 -7.60
CA GLY A 134 1.08 6.25 -6.18
C GLY A 134 1.70 7.36 -5.30
N SER A 135 1.03 7.71 -4.20
CA SER A 135 1.56 8.64 -3.21
C SER A 135 2.54 7.92 -2.27
N LEU A 136 3.80 8.35 -2.24
CA LEU A 136 4.90 7.76 -1.47
C LEU A 136 5.39 8.75 -0.38
N PRO A 137 4.60 9.02 0.66
CA PRO A 137 4.81 10.14 1.58
C PRO A 137 6.00 9.97 2.52
N VAL A 138 6.46 8.73 2.69
CA VAL A 138 7.53 8.39 3.64
C VAL A 138 8.57 7.47 2.99
N PRO A 139 9.77 7.33 3.60
CA PRO A 139 10.73 6.31 3.20
C PRO A 139 10.15 4.89 3.29
N SER A 140 10.65 4.00 2.45
CA SER A 140 10.26 2.59 2.43
C SER A 140 10.70 1.85 3.70
N VAL A 141 10.01 0.76 4.02
CA VAL A 141 10.52 -0.24 4.97
C VAL A 141 11.62 -1.05 4.27
N VAL A 142 12.86 -0.82 4.64
CA VAL A 142 14.02 -1.49 4.03
C VAL A 142 14.72 -2.34 5.08
N LEU A 143 14.73 -3.66 4.88
CA LEU A 143 15.31 -4.61 5.82
C LEU A 143 16.31 -5.52 5.10
N THR A 144 17.49 -5.67 5.69
CA THR A 144 18.45 -6.67 5.25
C THR A 144 18.25 -8.01 5.97
N GLU A 145 18.84 -9.08 5.41
CA GLU A 145 18.85 -10.37 6.12
C GLU A 145 19.51 -10.26 7.51
N ARG A 146 20.46 -9.35 7.67
CA ARG A 146 21.10 -9.08 8.96
C ARG A 146 20.10 -8.50 9.95
N ASP A 147 19.27 -7.54 9.52
CA ASP A 147 18.26 -6.92 10.38
C ASP A 147 17.22 -7.93 10.83
N LEU A 148 16.80 -8.82 9.91
CA LEU A 148 15.83 -9.87 10.19
C LEU A 148 16.38 -11.03 11.05
N LYS A 149 17.71 -11.25 11.05
CA LYS A 149 18.38 -12.27 11.88
C LYS A 149 18.78 -11.73 13.24
N ALA A 150 19.08 -10.44 13.34
CA ALA A 150 19.55 -9.79 14.58
C ALA A 150 18.40 -9.47 15.55
N ARG A 151 17.16 -9.60 15.13
CA ARG A 151 15.96 -9.28 15.89
C ARG A 151 15.14 -10.53 16.20
N GLU A 152 14.53 -10.56 17.38
CA GLU A 152 13.73 -11.73 17.80
C GLU A 152 12.47 -11.89 16.95
N ASP A 153 11.89 -10.76 16.55
CA ASP A 153 10.71 -10.77 15.68
C ASP A 153 10.72 -9.64 14.61
N VAL A 154 9.71 -9.68 13.75
CA VAL A 154 9.51 -8.68 12.70
C VAL A 154 9.14 -7.32 13.28
N ALA A 155 8.42 -7.27 14.41
CA ALA A 155 8.01 -6.03 15.05
C ALA A 155 9.21 -5.19 15.47
N ASP A 156 10.24 -5.83 16.05
CA ASP A 156 11.50 -5.16 16.39
C ASP A 156 12.25 -4.67 15.16
N ALA A 157 12.25 -5.45 14.08
CA ALA A 157 12.93 -5.07 12.84
C ALA A 157 12.29 -3.83 12.18
N VAL A 158 10.97 -3.68 12.28
CA VAL A 158 10.20 -2.56 11.72
C VAL A 158 10.07 -1.38 12.69
N GLY A 159 10.39 -1.58 13.98
CA GLY A 159 10.13 -0.62 15.05
C GLY A 159 10.66 0.79 14.79
N GLY A 160 11.91 0.91 14.33
CA GLY A 160 12.51 2.21 14.00
C GLY A 160 11.79 2.94 12.85
N TRP A 161 11.36 2.20 11.84
CA TRP A 161 10.56 2.77 10.76
C TRP A 161 9.17 3.20 11.27
N ARG A 162 8.52 2.37 12.06
CA ARG A 162 7.22 2.67 12.68
C ARG A 162 7.26 3.99 13.43
N ASP A 163 8.23 4.14 14.33
CA ASP A 163 8.33 5.30 15.22
C ASP A 163 8.61 6.60 14.46
N ALA A 164 9.36 6.52 13.36
CA ALA A 164 9.71 7.67 12.56
C ALA A 164 8.67 8.06 11.50
N HIS A 165 7.90 7.11 10.96
CA HIS A 165 7.18 7.33 9.70
C HIS A 165 5.70 6.98 9.72
N LEU A 166 5.20 6.16 10.65
CA LEU A 166 3.81 5.69 10.65
C LEU A 166 2.79 6.85 10.73
N ALA A 167 3.08 7.87 11.53
CA ALA A 167 2.23 9.06 11.62
C ALA A 167 2.12 9.81 10.28
N GLY A 168 3.20 9.85 9.50
CA GLY A 168 3.20 10.43 8.16
C GLY A 168 2.35 9.65 7.17
N VAL A 169 2.34 8.32 7.26
CA VAL A 169 1.43 7.46 6.47
C VAL A 169 -0.02 7.79 6.80
N VAL A 170 -0.39 7.81 8.08
CA VAL A 170 -1.75 8.12 8.53
C VAL A 170 -2.23 9.48 8.03
N ALA A 171 -1.39 10.51 8.16
CA ALA A 171 -1.71 11.86 7.70
C ALA A 171 -1.95 11.90 6.17
N ALA A 172 -1.12 11.20 5.40
CA ALA A 172 -1.29 11.12 3.94
C ALA A 172 -2.58 10.39 3.55
N VAL A 173 -2.92 9.29 4.23
CA VAL A 173 -4.16 8.54 3.97
C VAL A 173 -5.38 9.42 4.23
N GLN A 174 -5.39 10.16 5.33
CA GLN A 174 -6.49 11.09 5.65
C GLN A 174 -6.63 12.20 4.58
N ALA A 175 -5.52 12.74 4.10
CA ALA A 175 -5.53 13.74 3.04
C ALA A 175 -6.08 13.19 1.71
N VAL A 176 -5.64 12.00 1.29
CA VAL A 176 -6.12 11.35 0.07
C VAL A 176 -7.60 10.97 0.18
N ALA A 177 -8.04 10.40 1.30
CA ALA A 177 -9.45 10.06 1.52
C ALA A 177 -10.35 11.30 1.44
N SER A 178 -9.93 12.42 2.02
CA SER A 178 -10.66 13.69 1.92
C SER A 178 -10.79 14.19 0.47
N SER A 179 -9.74 14.03 -0.33
CA SER A 179 -9.77 14.36 -1.77
C SER A 179 -10.73 13.47 -2.55
N ARG A 180 -10.70 12.16 -2.33
CA ARG A 180 -11.64 11.19 -2.96
C ARG A 180 -13.09 11.56 -2.70
N SER A 181 -13.44 11.85 -1.46
CA SER A 181 -14.80 12.23 -1.05
C SER A 181 -15.27 13.49 -1.76
N THR A 182 -14.41 14.49 -1.89
CA THR A 182 -14.73 15.75 -2.57
C THR A 182 -14.98 15.53 -4.06
N THR A 183 -14.13 14.75 -4.73
CA THR A 183 -14.25 14.44 -6.16
C THR A 183 -15.51 13.65 -6.46
N ARG A 184 -15.85 12.65 -5.64
CA ARG A 184 -17.06 11.84 -5.79
C ARG A 184 -18.32 12.72 -5.64
N SER A 185 -18.38 13.57 -4.61
CA SER A 185 -19.51 14.49 -4.39
C SER A 185 -19.71 15.46 -5.56
N ALA A 186 -18.63 15.98 -6.14
CA ALA A 186 -18.70 16.88 -7.30
C ALA A 186 -19.24 16.15 -8.56
N ASN A 187 -18.82 14.92 -8.79
CA ASN A 187 -19.27 14.09 -9.90
C ASN A 187 -20.75 13.71 -9.76
N ASP A 188 -21.19 13.33 -8.56
CA ASP A 188 -22.60 13.00 -8.29
C ASP A 188 -23.52 14.20 -8.52
N GLN A 189 -23.11 15.42 -8.12
CA GLN A 189 -23.84 16.65 -8.38
C GLN A 189 -23.92 16.98 -9.88
N ALA A 190 -22.82 16.77 -10.61
CA ALA A 190 -22.78 16.99 -12.06
C ALA A 190 -23.74 16.04 -12.82
N LEU A 191 -23.78 14.77 -12.44
CA LEU A 191 -24.69 13.76 -13.01
C LEU A 191 -26.17 14.06 -12.69
N ALA A 192 -26.48 14.46 -11.45
CA ALA A 192 -27.84 14.83 -11.05
C ALA A 192 -28.36 16.05 -11.79
N GLY A 193 -27.50 17.03 -12.09
CA GLY A 193 -27.86 18.25 -12.83
C GLY A 193 -28.13 18.01 -14.33
N THR A 194 -27.61 16.90 -14.89
CA THR A 194 -27.77 16.56 -16.34
C THR A 194 -29.09 15.81 -16.60
N THR A 195 -29.69 15.18 -15.59
CA THR A 195 -30.93 14.39 -15.72
C THR A 195 -32.21 15.25 -15.59
N SER A 196 -32.09 16.54 -15.32
CA SER A 196 -33.22 17.47 -15.10
C SER A 196 -33.49 18.44 -16.28
N ARG A 197 -33.07 18.10 -17.49
CA ARG A 197 -33.40 18.88 -18.69
C ARG A 197 -34.18 18.06 -19.70
#